data_8e3932626a608b1dcbba05c31c6734e1
#
_entry.id   8e3932626a608b1dcbba05c31c6734e1
#
_cell.length_a   1.000
_cell.length_b   1.000
_cell.length_c   1.000
_cell.angle_alpha   90.00
_cell.angle_beta   90.00
_cell.angle_gamma   90.00
#
_symmetry.space_group_name_H-M   'P 1'
#
loop_
_entity.id
_entity.type
_entity.pdbx_description
1 polymer ?
#
loop_
_entity_poly.entity_id
_entity_poly.type
_entity_poly.pdbx_seq_one_letter_code
_entity_poly.pdbx_strand_id
1 'polypeptide(L)'
;MDRRQVNAYALACEEIGTRELKGGKHNPDIVQMFADVGHSWVKDDETAWCAAFVGAMLERNKLPSTRKLNARSYLDWGDPVDLESARAGDIVVFSRGNPAGWQGHVGFLVRRNGTHIEVLGGNQSDQVIISRYPISRLLGVRRWPALDPTPTVTEDDLPRGNPIVRLIEAIVMFIMRLLGKA
;
A
#
# COMPACT_ATOMS: atom_id res chain seq x y z
N MET A 1 2.03 4.52 -10.05
CA MET A 1 1.79 4.10 -8.65
C MET A 1 2.16 5.25 -7.74
N ASP A 2 1.33 5.55 -6.76
CA ASP A 2 1.58 6.59 -5.76
C ASP A 2 2.83 6.23 -4.93
N ARG A 3 3.67 7.25 -4.62
CA ARG A 3 4.91 7.07 -3.85
C ARG A 3 4.66 6.46 -2.47
N ARG A 4 3.54 6.81 -1.84
CA ARG A 4 3.17 6.28 -0.53
C ARG A 4 2.88 4.77 -0.59
N GLN A 5 2.31 4.27 -1.69
CA GLN A 5 2.10 2.84 -1.89
C GLN A 5 3.43 2.11 -2.12
N VAL A 6 4.37 2.72 -2.83
CA VAL A 6 5.73 2.18 -2.97
C VAL A 6 6.41 2.07 -1.61
N ASN A 7 6.30 3.11 -0.77
CA ASN A 7 6.86 3.11 0.58
C ASN A 7 6.16 2.08 1.49
N ALA A 8 4.84 1.91 1.37
CA ALA A 8 4.10 0.88 2.11
C ALA A 8 4.57 -0.53 1.75
N TYR A 9 4.84 -0.78 0.47
CA TYR A 9 5.41 -2.06 0.03
C TYR A 9 6.84 -2.25 0.54
N ALA A 10 7.68 -1.21 0.52
CA ALA A 10 9.03 -1.27 1.07
C ALA A 10 9.01 -1.60 2.58
N LEU A 11 8.15 -0.91 3.34
CA LEU A 11 7.95 -1.21 4.76
C LEU A 11 7.46 -2.65 4.99
N ALA A 12 6.54 -3.14 4.14
CA ALA A 12 6.10 -4.53 4.20
C ALA A 12 7.23 -5.54 3.99
N CYS A 13 8.23 -5.21 3.15
CA CYS A 13 9.41 -6.04 2.96
C CYS A 13 10.31 -6.10 4.22
N GLU A 14 10.37 -5.03 4.99
CA GLU A 14 11.13 -4.97 6.25
C GLU A 14 10.50 -5.85 7.33
N GLU A 15 9.18 -6.09 7.26
CA GLU A 15 8.45 -6.93 8.21
C GLU A 15 8.61 -8.45 7.94
N ILE A 16 9.31 -8.86 6.89
CA ILE A 16 9.51 -10.30 6.58
C ILE A 16 10.18 -11.00 7.77
N GLY A 17 9.54 -12.08 8.25
CA GLY A 17 9.98 -12.85 9.41
C GLY A 17 9.24 -12.50 10.70
N THR A 18 8.48 -11.40 10.76
CA THR A 18 7.54 -11.13 11.86
C THR A 18 6.54 -12.26 11.95
N ARG A 19 6.39 -12.89 13.14
CA ARG A 19 5.60 -14.10 13.32
C ARG A 19 4.82 -14.10 14.63
N GLU A 20 3.75 -14.85 14.65
CA GLU A 20 2.99 -15.15 15.87
C GLU A 20 3.87 -15.82 16.93
N LEU A 21 3.58 -15.55 18.18
CA LEU A 21 4.26 -16.19 19.31
C LEU A 21 3.43 -17.36 19.81
N LYS A 22 4.09 -18.46 20.13
CA LYS A 22 3.44 -19.65 20.69
C LYS A 22 3.27 -19.54 22.22
N GLY A 23 2.29 -20.29 22.75
CA GLY A 23 2.17 -20.50 24.18
C GLY A 23 1.52 -19.36 24.95
N GLY A 24 0.50 -18.73 24.41
CA GLY A 24 -0.30 -17.70 25.09
C GLY A 24 0.40 -16.35 25.23
N LYS A 25 1.51 -16.16 24.54
CA LYS A 25 2.16 -14.87 24.34
C LYS A 25 1.74 -14.34 22.97
N HIS A 26 1.68 -13.02 22.84
CA HIS A 26 1.29 -12.39 21.57
C HIS A 26 2.39 -11.45 21.10
N ASN A 27 2.69 -11.47 19.82
CA ASN A 27 3.67 -10.58 19.22
C ASN A 27 3.14 -9.15 19.25
N PRO A 28 3.79 -8.22 19.98
CA PRO A 28 3.31 -6.84 20.08
C PRO A 28 3.26 -6.12 18.74
N ASP A 29 4.13 -6.45 17.78
CA ASP A 29 4.15 -5.83 16.47
C ASP A 29 2.91 -6.20 15.66
N ILE A 30 2.47 -7.48 15.73
CA ILE A 30 1.23 -7.93 15.09
C ILE A 30 0.02 -7.28 15.76
N VAL A 31 -0.02 -7.25 17.10
CA VAL A 31 -1.09 -6.58 17.85
C VAL A 31 -1.16 -5.09 17.51
N GLN A 32 0.00 -4.44 17.31
CA GLN A 32 0.05 -3.03 16.91
C GLN A 32 -0.54 -2.82 15.50
N MET A 33 -0.39 -3.75 14.56
CA MET A 33 -1.00 -3.65 13.23
C MET A 33 -2.53 -3.55 13.30
N PHE A 34 -3.17 -4.24 14.24
CA PHE A 34 -4.61 -4.07 14.48
C PHE A 34 -4.94 -2.67 15.00
N ALA A 35 -4.14 -2.14 15.92
CA ALA A 35 -4.34 -0.80 16.45
C ALA A 35 -4.18 0.27 15.36
N ASP A 36 -3.20 0.13 14.48
CA ASP A 36 -2.94 1.04 13.35
C ASP A 36 -4.14 1.17 12.40
N VAL A 37 -4.93 0.12 12.26
CA VAL A 37 -6.16 0.13 11.43
C VAL A 37 -7.43 0.37 12.24
N GLY A 38 -7.31 0.81 13.51
CA GLY A 38 -8.43 1.21 14.36
C GLY A 38 -9.08 0.07 15.16
N HIS A 39 -8.44 -1.09 15.28
CA HIS A 39 -8.93 -2.25 16.04
C HIS A 39 -8.09 -2.52 17.29
N SER A 40 -7.82 -1.50 18.09
CA SER A 40 -7.02 -1.59 19.33
C SER A 40 -7.62 -2.52 20.42
N TRP A 41 -8.84 -3.00 20.22
CA TRP A 41 -9.49 -3.99 21.07
C TRP A 41 -8.97 -5.43 20.83
N VAL A 42 -8.36 -5.72 19.68
CA VAL A 42 -7.68 -7.01 19.40
C VAL A 42 -6.38 -7.03 20.20
N LYS A 43 -6.19 -8.05 21.03
CA LYS A 43 -5.06 -8.18 21.95
C LYS A 43 -4.24 -9.45 21.71
N ASP A 44 -4.58 -10.21 20.70
CA ASP A 44 -3.92 -11.46 20.32
C ASP A 44 -3.40 -11.39 18.88
N ASP A 45 -2.46 -12.24 18.53
CA ASP A 45 -1.90 -12.40 17.20
C ASP A 45 -2.46 -13.65 16.48
N GLU A 46 -3.40 -14.37 17.08
CA GLU A 46 -4.08 -15.53 16.49
C GLU A 46 -5.31 -15.12 15.65
N THR A 47 -5.88 -13.92 15.91
CA THR A 47 -6.91 -13.33 15.05
C THR A 47 -6.37 -13.12 13.65
N ALA A 48 -7.13 -13.49 12.61
CA ALA A 48 -6.67 -13.38 11.21
C ALA A 48 -6.21 -11.94 10.86
N TRP A 49 -4.94 -11.74 10.59
CA TRP A 49 -4.31 -10.42 10.48
C TRP A 49 -3.76 -10.06 9.09
N CYS A 50 -4.05 -10.82 8.05
CA CYS A 50 -3.59 -10.45 6.70
C CYS A 50 -4.11 -9.07 6.24
N ALA A 51 -5.36 -8.72 6.57
CA ALA A 51 -5.93 -7.42 6.24
C ALA A 51 -5.39 -6.30 7.16
N ALA A 52 -5.14 -6.60 8.44
CA ALA A 52 -4.51 -5.68 9.37
C ALA A 52 -3.06 -5.37 8.95
N PHE A 53 -2.29 -6.37 8.51
CA PHE A 53 -0.94 -6.19 7.98
C PHE A 53 -0.92 -5.20 6.81
N VAL A 54 -1.68 -5.48 5.75
CA VAL A 54 -1.72 -4.58 4.58
C VAL A 54 -2.17 -3.19 5.00
N GLY A 55 -3.21 -3.10 5.83
CA GLY A 55 -3.73 -1.84 6.33
C GLY A 55 -2.72 -1.05 7.13
N ALA A 56 -2.00 -1.67 8.05
CA ALA A 56 -0.97 -1.03 8.85
C ALA A 56 0.15 -0.44 7.98
N MET A 57 0.62 -1.19 6.98
CA MET A 57 1.64 -0.70 6.05
C MET A 57 1.17 0.54 5.28
N LEU A 58 -0.10 0.56 4.85
CA LEU A 58 -0.71 1.70 4.18
C LEU A 58 -0.83 2.91 5.12
N GLU A 59 -1.45 2.74 6.31
CA GLU A 59 -1.70 3.83 7.27
C GLU A 59 -0.39 4.45 7.79
N ARG A 60 0.64 3.64 8.07
CA ARG A 60 1.99 4.12 8.45
C ARG A 60 2.61 4.99 7.36
N ASN A 61 2.22 4.81 6.11
CA ASN A 61 2.65 5.61 4.96
C ASN A 61 1.62 6.66 4.51
N LYS A 62 0.66 7.03 5.37
CA LYS A 62 -0.35 8.07 5.12
C LYS A 62 -1.24 7.77 3.91
N LEU A 63 -1.45 6.50 3.59
CA LEU A 63 -2.48 6.03 2.68
C LEU A 63 -3.64 5.48 3.49
N PRO A 64 -4.89 5.85 3.18
CA PRO A 64 -6.02 5.26 3.85
C PRO A 64 -6.11 3.77 3.53
N SER A 65 -6.30 2.94 4.55
CA SER A 65 -6.66 1.54 4.37
C SER A 65 -8.18 1.37 4.36
N THR A 66 -8.66 0.14 4.19
CA THR A 66 -10.10 -0.12 4.36
C THR A 66 -10.52 -0.08 5.82
N ARG A 67 -9.58 -0.16 6.75
CA ARG A 67 -9.81 -0.29 8.20
C ARG A 67 -10.76 -1.45 8.56
N LYS A 68 -10.80 -2.48 7.72
CA LYS A 68 -11.61 -3.68 7.93
C LYS A 68 -10.68 -4.89 8.04
N LEU A 69 -11.06 -5.86 8.89
CA LEU A 69 -10.29 -7.10 9.06
C LEU A 69 -10.63 -8.17 8.00
N ASN A 70 -11.61 -7.90 7.15
CA ASN A 70 -11.95 -8.75 6.01
C ASN A 70 -11.06 -8.46 4.81
N ALA A 71 -10.29 -9.44 4.35
CA ALA A 71 -9.39 -9.32 3.20
C ALA A 71 -10.10 -8.86 1.92
N ARG A 72 -11.35 -9.27 1.67
CA ARG A 72 -12.10 -8.88 0.47
C ARG A 72 -12.52 -7.42 0.46
N SER A 73 -12.48 -6.72 1.59
CA SER A 73 -12.74 -5.29 1.62
C SER A 73 -11.78 -4.50 0.71
N TYR A 74 -10.60 -5.05 0.46
CA TYR A 74 -9.63 -4.44 -0.45
C TYR A 74 -10.01 -4.52 -1.93
N LEU A 75 -11.06 -5.25 -2.30
CA LEU A 75 -11.63 -5.19 -3.65
C LEU A 75 -12.26 -3.82 -3.96
N ASP A 76 -12.61 -3.06 -2.94
CA ASP A 76 -13.17 -1.71 -3.05
C ASP A 76 -12.12 -0.61 -2.78
N TRP A 77 -10.86 -0.98 -2.57
CA TRP A 77 -9.76 -0.05 -2.29
C TRP A 77 -9.02 0.32 -3.57
N GLY A 78 -8.79 1.62 -3.77
CA GLY A 78 -8.09 2.12 -4.95
C GLY A 78 -8.75 1.75 -6.28
N ASP A 79 -8.01 1.87 -7.37
CA ASP A 79 -8.49 1.56 -8.70
C ASP A 79 -8.21 0.10 -9.08
N PRO A 80 -9.10 -0.55 -9.86
CA PRO A 80 -8.82 -1.87 -10.41
C PRO A 80 -7.67 -1.82 -11.41
N VAL A 81 -6.84 -2.85 -11.39
CA VAL A 81 -5.71 -3.02 -12.30
C VAL A 81 -5.79 -4.38 -12.96
N ASP A 82 -5.62 -4.43 -14.28
CA ASP A 82 -5.51 -5.69 -14.99
C ASP A 82 -4.21 -6.42 -14.58
N LEU A 83 -4.29 -7.74 -14.44
CA LEU A 83 -3.14 -8.55 -14.00
C LEU A 83 -1.91 -8.36 -14.90
N GLU A 84 -2.11 -8.13 -16.20
CA GLU A 84 -1.02 -7.89 -17.16
C GLU A 84 -0.30 -6.54 -16.92
N SER A 85 -1.00 -5.58 -16.34
CA SER A 85 -0.48 -4.25 -15.97
C SER A 85 -0.05 -4.15 -14.50
N ALA A 86 -0.20 -5.25 -13.75
CA ALA A 86 0.11 -5.29 -12.33
C ALA A 86 1.63 -5.19 -12.07
N ARG A 87 2.00 -4.55 -10.97
CA ARG A 87 3.40 -4.28 -10.58
C ARG A 87 3.63 -4.66 -9.14
N ALA A 88 4.89 -4.89 -8.77
CA ALA A 88 5.25 -5.06 -7.37
C ALA A 88 4.71 -3.91 -6.50
N GLY A 89 4.13 -4.28 -5.35
CA GLY A 89 3.47 -3.35 -4.45
C GLY A 89 1.97 -3.09 -4.72
N ASP A 90 1.40 -3.60 -5.82
CA ASP A 90 -0.07 -3.61 -5.98
C ASP A 90 -0.70 -4.55 -4.94
N ILE A 91 -1.90 -4.19 -4.51
CA ILE A 91 -2.66 -5.03 -3.59
C ILE A 91 -3.36 -6.13 -4.38
N VAL A 92 -3.20 -7.38 -3.95
CA VAL A 92 -3.84 -8.55 -4.56
C VAL A 92 -4.75 -9.23 -3.56
N VAL A 93 -5.96 -9.57 -4.02
CA VAL A 93 -6.99 -10.21 -3.19
C VAL A 93 -7.32 -11.57 -3.78
N PHE A 94 -7.33 -12.61 -2.95
CA PHE A 94 -7.61 -13.99 -3.33
C PHE A 94 -8.81 -14.54 -2.58
N SER A 95 -9.51 -15.48 -3.20
CA SER A 95 -10.50 -16.30 -2.54
C SER A 95 -9.83 -17.34 -1.62
N ARG A 96 -10.46 -17.62 -0.46
CA ARG A 96 -10.14 -18.75 0.41
C ARG A 96 -11.37 -19.67 0.44
N GLY A 97 -11.19 -20.94 0.09
CA GLY A 97 -12.33 -21.85 -0.05
C GLY A 97 -13.22 -21.50 -1.24
N ASN A 98 -14.53 -21.35 -0.99
CA ASN A 98 -15.50 -21.01 -2.04
C ASN A 98 -15.23 -19.62 -2.65
N PRO A 99 -15.04 -19.51 -3.98
CA PRO A 99 -14.83 -18.22 -4.65
C PRO A 99 -15.96 -17.21 -4.42
N ALA A 100 -17.19 -17.66 -4.25
CA ALA A 100 -18.33 -16.81 -3.95
C ALA A 100 -18.50 -16.51 -2.44
N GLY A 101 -17.69 -17.15 -1.57
CA GLY A 101 -17.76 -16.96 -0.11
C GLY A 101 -17.13 -15.63 0.34
N TRP A 102 -17.28 -15.34 1.62
CA TRP A 102 -16.72 -14.09 2.23
C TRP A 102 -15.23 -14.19 2.55
N GLN A 103 -14.68 -15.38 2.67
CA GLN A 103 -13.29 -15.60 3.05
C GLN A 103 -12.35 -15.23 1.93
N GLY A 104 -11.19 -14.68 2.31
CA GLY A 104 -10.17 -14.28 1.36
C GLY A 104 -8.80 -14.18 2.00
N HIS A 105 -7.84 -13.81 1.18
CA HIS A 105 -6.51 -13.39 1.58
C HIS A 105 -6.12 -12.13 0.83
N VAL A 106 -5.33 -11.27 1.46
CA VAL A 106 -4.84 -10.02 0.86
C VAL A 106 -3.36 -9.86 1.16
N GLY A 107 -2.62 -9.33 0.20
CA GLY A 107 -1.21 -9.02 0.33
C GLY A 107 -0.72 -8.10 -0.79
N PHE A 108 0.57 -7.84 -0.80
CA PHE A 108 1.24 -7.08 -1.85
C PHE A 108 1.74 -8.03 -2.94
N LEU A 109 1.50 -7.68 -4.19
CA LEU A 109 2.09 -8.37 -5.34
C LEU A 109 3.61 -8.22 -5.29
N VAL A 110 4.33 -9.33 -5.40
CA VAL A 110 5.79 -9.32 -5.62
C VAL A 110 6.06 -9.47 -7.12
N ARG A 111 5.56 -10.55 -7.71
CA ARG A 111 5.65 -10.80 -9.16
C ARG A 111 4.67 -11.89 -9.60
N ARG A 112 4.37 -11.88 -10.89
CA ARG A 112 3.72 -13.01 -11.56
C ARG A 112 4.79 -14.05 -11.96
N ASN A 113 4.47 -15.33 -11.77
CA ASN A 113 5.34 -16.44 -12.14
C ASN A 113 4.49 -17.57 -12.75
N GLY A 114 4.35 -17.56 -14.05
CA GLY A 114 3.52 -18.52 -14.79
C GLY A 114 2.05 -18.45 -14.36
N THR A 115 1.54 -19.56 -13.82
CA THR A 115 0.15 -19.70 -13.33
C THR A 115 -0.04 -19.24 -11.88
N HIS A 116 1.00 -18.69 -11.26
CA HIS A 116 1.00 -18.25 -9.88
C HIS A 116 1.40 -16.79 -9.74
N ILE A 117 1.04 -16.23 -8.60
CA ILE A 117 1.46 -14.92 -8.13
C ILE A 117 2.24 -15.11 -6.83
N GLU A 118 3.41 -14.51 -6.72
CA GLU A 118 4.16 -14.39 -5.48
C GLU A 118 3.66 -13.17 -4.72
N VAL A 119 3.29 -13.37 -3.46
CA VAL A 119 2.59 -12.40 -2.62
C VAL A 119 3.31 -12.25 -1.30
N LEU A 120 3.69 -11.02 -0.97
CA LEU A 120 4.14 -10.65 0.36
C LEU A 120 2.91 -10.34 1.22
N GLY A 121 2.70 -11.09 2.28
CA GLY A 121 1.53 -10.94 3.14
C GLY A 121 1.77 -11.39 4.57
N GLY A 122 0.97 -10.84 5.45
CA GLY A 122 0.88 -11.29 6.84
C GLY A 122 -0.06 -12.48 6.99
N ASN A 123 0.06 -13.19 8.10
CA ASN A 123 -0.70 -14.40 8.39
C ASN A 123 -0.60 -15.48 7.30
N GLN A 124 0.58 -15.62 6.74
CA GLN A 124 0.94 -16.70 5.81
C GLN A 124 1.79 -17.71 6.57
N SER A 125 1.20 -18.81 7.04
CA SER A 125 1.81 -19.76 7.99
C SER A 125 2.27 -19.03 9.27
N ASP A 126 1.35 -18.23 9.82
CA ASP A 126 1.48 -17.48 11.07
C ASP A 126 2.65 -16.46 11.07
N GLN A 127 3.01 -15.94 9.88
CA GLN A 127 4.11 -14.97 9.74
C GLN A 127 3.97 -14.08 8.50
N VAL A 128 4.84 -13.07 8.40
CA VAL A 128 5.06 -12.29 7.18
C VAL A 128 6.09 -12.99 6.30
N ILE A 129 5.65 -13.48 5.16
CA ILE A 129 6.51 -14.14 4.17
C ILE A 129 6.02 -13.87 2.75
N ILE A 130 6.83 -14.26 1.76
CA ILE A 130 6.40 -14.35 0.37
C ILE A 130 5.88 -15.77 0.11
N SER A 131 4.62 -15.87 -0.30
CA SER A 131 3.96 -17.13 -0.63
C SER A 131 3.41 -17.13 -2.06
N ARG A 132 3.21 -18.31 -2.64
CA ARG A 132 2.71 -18.48 -4.00
C ARG A 132 1.21 -18.80 -3.99
N TYR A 133 0.44 -18.03 -4.76
CA TYR A 133 -1.00 -18.23 -4.94
C TYR A 133 -1.34 -18.48 -6.40
N PRO A 134 -2.19 -19.48 -6.72
CA PRO A 134 -2.62 -19.70 -8.09
C PRO A 134 -3.49 -18.54 -8.58
N ILE A 135 -3.27 -18.13 -9.84
CA ILE A 135 -4.05 -17.04 -10.48
C ILE A 135 -5.56 -17.37 -10.51
N SER A 136 -5.92 -18.64 -10.58
CA SER A 136 -7.32 -19.07 -10.54
C SER A 136 -8.09 -18.69 -9.27
N ARG A 137 -7.38 -18.32 -8.19
CA ARG A 137 -7.96 -17.81 -6.95
C ARG A 137 -7.95 -16.29 -6.84
N LEU A 138 -7.32 -15.58 -7.79
CA LEU A 138 -7.27 -14.13 -7.78
C LEU A 138 -8.67 -13.55 -7.99
N LEU A 139 -9.08 -12.64 -7.12
CA LEU A 139 -10.34 -11.91 -7.20
C LEU A 139 -10.15 -10.51 -7.77
N GLY A 140 -8.99 -9.93 -7.60
CA GLY A 140 -8.66 -8.62 -8.14
C GLY A 140 -7.29 -8.10 -7.74
N VAL A 141 -6.82 -7.16 -8.51
CA VAL A 141 -5.62 -6.37 -8.24
C VAL A 141 -6.04 -4.92 -8.08
N ARG A 142 -5.45 -4.23 -7.13
CA ARG A 142 -5.79 -2.85 -6.78
C ARG A 142 -4.55 -1.99 -6.66
N ARG A 143 -4.68 -0.74 -7.09
CA ARG A 143 -3.62 0.26 -6.98
C ARG A 143 -4.21 1.58 -6.50
N TRP A 144 -3.53 2.24 -5.58
CA TRP A 144 -3.91 3.61 -5.22
C TRP A 144 -3.62 4.54 -6.41
N PRO A 145 -4.59 5.38 -6.81
CA PRO A 145 -4.35 6.33 -7.88
C PRO A 145 -3.17 7.22 -7.55
N ALA A 146 -2.26 7.41 -8.50
CA ALA A 146 -1.26 8.45 -8.34
C ALA A 146 -1.99 9.79 -8.16
N LEU A 147 -1.54 10.60 -7.22
CA LEU A 147 -1.98 11.99 -7.23
C LEU A 147 -1.58 12.52 -8.62
N ASP A 148 -2.54 13.12 -9.32
CA ASP A 148 -2.21 13.86 -10.52
C ASP A 148 -1.04 14.79 -10.18
N PRO A 149 0.02 14.83 -11.00
CA PRO A 149 1.06 15.81 -10.78
C PRO A 149 0.34 17.14 -10.62
N THR A 150 0.58 17.81 -9.50
CA THR A 150 0.04 19.17 -9.26
C THR A 150 0.09 19.90 -10.58
N PRO A 151 -1.04 20.44 -11.09
CA PRO A 151 -1.03 21.10 -12.38
C PRO A 151 0.18 22.01 -12.37
N THR A 152 1.08 21.76 -13.30
CA THR A 152 2.25 22.64 -13.49
C THR A 152 1.63 23.99 -13.80
N VAL A 153 1.69 24.92 -12.84
CA VAL A 153 1.31 26.29 -13.08
C VAL A 153 2.23 26.75 -14.21
N THR A 154 1.67 26.81 -15.40
CA THR A 154 2.41 27.30 -16.55
C THR A 154 2.54 28.81 -16.44
N GLU A 155 3.53 29.40 -17.09
CA GLU A 155 3.76 30.85 -17.07
C GLU A 155 2.51 31.62 -17.56
N ASP A 156 1.65 30.96 -18.36
CA ASP A 156 0.37 31.50 -18.84
C ASP A 156 -0.74 31.50 -17.77
N ASP A 157 -0.63 30.68 -16.74
CA ASP A 157 -1.58 30.61 -15.62
C ASP A 157 -1.32 31.68 -14.56
N LEU A 158 -0.17 32.37 -14.65
CA LEU A 158 0.20 33.42 -13.72
C LEU A 158 -0.48 34.74 -14.13
N PRO A 159 -1.12 35.46 -13.20
CA PRO A 159 -1.77 36.74 -13.52
C PRO A 159 -0.72 37.73 -14.00
N ARG A 160 -0.73 38.05 -15.31
CA ARG A 160 0.16 39.02 -15.93
C ARG A 160 0.01 40.37 -15.23
N GLY A 161 1.09 40.86 -14.64
CA GLY A 161 1.09 42.19 -14.00
C GLY A 161 1.05 42.21 -12.48
N ASN A 162 1.00 41.07 -11.80
CA ASN A 162 1.04 41.07 -10.34
C ASN A 162 2.50 41.35 -9.84
N PRO A 163 2.75 42.41 -9.06
CA PRO A 163 4.09 42.76 -8.58
C PRO A 163 4.74 41.67 -7.71
N ILE A 164 3.93 40.85 -7.03
CA ILE A 164 4.40 39.72 -6.22
C ILE A 164 5.00 38.61 -7.11
N VAL A 165 4.39 38.33 -8.27
CA VAL A 165 4.88 37.33 -9.24
C VAL A 165 6.23 37.77 -9.79
N ARG A 166 6.38 39.03 -10.18
CA ARG A 166 7.67 39.59 -10.64
C ARG A 166 8.79 39.54 -9.58
N LEU A 167 8.41 39.69 -8.31
CA LEU A 167 9.36 39.57 -7.20
C LEU A 167 9.83 38.10 -7.03
N ILE A 168 8.89 37.15 -7.12
CA ILE A 168 9.22 35.71 -7.03
C ILE A 168 10.13 35.30 -8.20
N GLU A 169 9.83 35.72 -9.42
CA GLU A 169 10.66 35.48 -10.61
C GLU A 169 12.08 36.05 -10.43
N ALA A 170 12.19 37.25 -9.95
CA ALA A 170 13.50 37.89 -9.67
C ALA A 170 14.30 37.10 -8.62
N ILE A 171 13.65 36.63 -7.56
CA ILE A 171 14.30 35.81 -6.51
C ILE A 171 14.73 34.46 -7.08
N VAL A 172 13.89 33.78 -7.84
CA VAL A 172 14.19 32.47 -8.46
C VAL A 172 15.38 32.63 -9.42
N MET A 173 15.37 33.63 -10.30
CA MET A 173 16.47 33.90 -11.23
C MET A 173 17.78 34.24 -10.48
N PHE A 174 17.69 34.98 -9.39
CA PHE A 174 18.86 35.30 -8.55
C PHE A 174 19.45 34.03 -7.90
N ILE A 175 18.61 33.15 -7.36
CA ILE A 175 19.03 31.88 -6.77
C ILE A 175 19.65 30.95 -7.84
N MET A 176 19.03 30.86 -9.03
CA MET A 176 19.54 30.03 -10.14
C MET A 176 20.94 30.52 -10.60
N ARG A 177 21.15 31.84 -10.61
CA ARG A 177 22.46 32.47 -10.94
C ARG A 177 23.52 32.17 -9.89
N LEU A 178 23.13 32.16 -8.60
CA LEU A 178 24.05 31.81 -7.49
C LEU A 178 24.41 30.30 -7.52
N LEU A 179 23.53 29.44 -8.00
CA LEU A 179 23.75 28.00 -8.07
C LEU A 179 24.45 27.55 -9.36
N GLY A 180 24.86 28.50 -10.23
CA GLY A 180 25.58 28.20 -11.48
C GLY A 180 24.77 27.40 -12.52
N LYS A 181 23.42 27.48 -12.48
CA LYS A 181 22.50 26.76 -13.36
C LYS A 181 21.78 27.69 -14.37
N ALA A 182 22.38 28.85 -14.65
CA ALA A 182 21.89 29.74 -15.70
C ALA A 182 22.90 29.83 -16.83
#